data_9d8cd317a9b13460deff1fd6d9152129
#
_entry.id   9d8cd317a9b13460deff1fd6d9152129
#
_cell.length_a   1.000
_cell.length_b   1.000
_cell.length_c   1.000
_cell.angle_alpha   90.00
_cell.angle_beta   90.00
_cell.angle_gamma   90.00
#
_symmetry.space_group_name_H-M   'P 1'
#
loop_
_entity.id
_entity.type
_entity.pdbx_description
1 polymer ?
#
loop_
_entity_poly.entity_id
_entity_poly.type
_entity_poly.pdbx_seq_one_letter_code
_entity_poly.pdbx_strand_id
1 'polypeptide(L)'
;MFWFTYFVLVVITLFIVGIFSYLKKKHIRLFNIYEIREQGERILNVYFQFYQRHKIVIWLNIFICICIYGYETFNFTLGGDEEREAVLSALNAKVYGMDVDVSMDNFLLVIGRYGNWLFRKLFMYQGTFTPTYTMLVALVFLLLSVITWCIIFEQLLPSHKISDIEYILFGGIFMSVPYASAGFMGYSILNSSSTCAMFLCALVLLILNLHAEQKDKTAYIVGIILVQFAIATYQCHVNDFILGSCICVFLYIWENNIITIRKCISNCIRYIVVFVGGLLLYVFCDRVIVANIIEKSTYTDAFFSWGTEPLHVTLMNVAQGIAELFYSEDVPGYPYLLIGLAVYIFSLVLFSLKRKTLSGKLIMLVVGGGIIPCAYTVSIALGDVLHWGTHSAVLLLIGFCWFFSLISLKQFLRRKIVYCIVVAMALLVLFRQVDIDNRIYYGGHLVSELDMELGYRLGTEIEQAVSDEGIKKPLVIIGKYRHNSPVIIECGMEGRSLFLRKHNYKTWYLNYLGFPFKVADETTYEKAFEIGKELPVWPKDGCIIETDDCIIVHLSNLY
;
A
#
# COMPACT_ATOMS: atom_id res chain seq x y z
N MET A 1 -13.96 25.05 6.58
CA MET A 1 -13.46 23.80 5.97
C MET A 1 -14.54 23.04 5.16
N PHE A 2 -15.72 22.78 5.72
CA PHE A 2 -16.84 22.11 5.03
C PHE A 2 -17.23 22.81 3.70
N TRP A 3 -17.43 24.13 3.72
CA TRP A 3 -17.73 24.95 2.54
C TRP A 3 -16.62 24.97 1.50
N PHE A 4 -15.35 24.84 1.92
CA PHE A 4 -14.18 24.79 1.04
C PHE A 4 -14.13 23.47 0.27
N THR A 5 -14.42 22.34 0.92
CA THR A 5 -14.48 21.01 0.27
C THR A 5 -15.60 20.97 -0.77
N TYR A 6 -16.78 21.53 -0.42
CA TYR A 6 -17.87 21.69 -1.38
C TYR A 6 -17.50 22.65 -2.53
N PHE A 7 -16.80 23.72 -2.22
CA PHE A 7 -16.32 24.67 -3.24
C PHE A 7 -15.33 23.99 -4.20
N VAL A 8 -14.39 23.20 -3.70
CA VAL A 8 -13.43 22.45 -4.53
C VAL A 8 -14.15 21.39 -5.37
N LEU A 9 -15.09 20.64 -4.79
CA LEU A 9 -15.92 19.69 -5.55
C LEU A 9 -16.77 20.40 -6.61
N VAL A 10 -17.35 21.54 -6.28
CA VAL A 10 -18.10 22.37 -7.23
C VAL A 10 -17.19 22.92 -8.32
N VAL A 11 -15.98 23.40 -7.99
CA VAL A 11 -14.98 23.88 -8.97
C VAL A 11 -14.52 22.75 -9.87
N ILE A 12 -14.21 21.57 -9.33
CA ILE A 12 -13.86 20.39 -10.14
C ILE A 12 -15.04 19.99 -11.04
N THR A 13 -16.24 19.96 -10.49
CA THR A 13 -17.46 19.65 -11.27
C THR A 13 -17.72 20.71 -12.35
N LEU A 14 -17.59 22.00 -12.03
CA LEU A 14 -17.74 23.09 -13.00
C LEU A 14 -16.63 23.08 -14.04
N PHE A 15 -15.40 22.73 -13.67
CA PHE A 15 -14.27 22.58 -14.60
C PHE A 15 -14.51 21.41 -15.55
N ILE A 16 -14.96 20.26 -15.02
CA ILE A 16 -15.37 19.11 -15.82
C ILE A 16 -16.54 19.50 -16.74
N VAL A 17 -17.59 20.13 -16.20
CA VAL A 17 -18.76 20.61 -16.98
C VAL A 17 -18.34 21.69 -17.98
N GLY A 18 -17.41 22.58 -17.64
CA GLY A 18 -16.85 23.60 -18.52
C GLY A 18 -16.07 22.99 -19.68
N ILE A 19 -15.21 22.01 -19.43
CA ILE A 19 -14.54 21.22 -20.46
C ILE A 19 -15.57 20.53 -21.35
N PHE A 20 -16.57 19.86 -20.77
CA PHE A 20 -17.64 19.20 -21.51
C PHE A 20 -18.44 20.19 -22.38
N SER A 21 -18.78 21.36 -21.84
CA SER A 21 -19.51 22.41 -22.57
C SER A 21 -18.68 22.99 -23.71
N TYR A 22 -17.38 23.23 -23.49
CA TYR A 22 -16.44 23.70 -24.51
C TYR A 22 -16.27 22.67 -25.64
N LEU A 23 -16.11 21.40 -25.29
CA LEU A 23 -15.96 20.30 -26.24
C LEU A 23 -17.25 20.04 -27.02
N LYS A 24 -18.41 20.15 -26.35
CA LYS A 24 -19.73 20.12 -26.99
C LYS A 24 -19.90 21.25 -28.01
N LYS A 25 -19.46 22.47 -27.67
CA LYS A 25 -19.50 23.64 -28.56
C LYS A 25 -18.60 23.47 -29.79
N LYS A 26 -17.52 22.70 -29.70
CA LYS A 26 -16.62 22.35 -30.83
C LYS A 26 -16.98 21.07 -31.58
N HIS A 27 -18.14 20.47 -31.33
CA HIS A 27 -18.53 19.16 -31.85
C HIS A 27 -17.54 18.01 -31.60
N ILE A 28 -16.66 18.15 -30.62
CA ILE A 28 -15.75 17.09 -30.18
C ILE A 28 -16.52 16.23 -29.19
N ARG A 29 -17.06 15.10 -29.63
CA ARG A 29 -17.66 14.08 -28.75
C ARG A 29 -16.53 13.29 -28.09
N LEU A 30 -16.09 13.73 -26.91
CA LEU A 30 -15.10 13.00 -26.08
C LEU A 30 -15.75 11.85 -25.31
N PHE A 31 -17.03 11.99 -24.95
CA PHE A 31 -17.78 10.97 -24.23
C PHE A 31 -19.15 10.78 -24.87
N ASN A 32 -19.44 9.56 -25.19
CA ASN A 32 -20.80 9.12 -25.43
C ASN A 32 -21.29 8.43 -24.15
N ILE A 33 -22.26 9.01 -23.44
CA ILE A 33 -22.82 8.44 -22.21
C ILE A 33 -23.32 7.02 -22.44
N TYR A 34 -23.82 6.72 -23.64
CA TYR A 34 -24.23 5.38 -24.02
C TYR A 34 -23.05 4.40 -24.07
N GLU A 35 -21.88 4.82 -24.55
CA GLU A 35 -20.67 3.98 -24.57
C GLU A 35 -20.17 3.69 -23.16
N ILE A 36 -20.17 4.68 -22.24
CA ILE A 36 -19.79 4.48 -20.83
C ILE A 36 -20.74 3.49 -20.17
N ARG A 37 -22.04 3.62 -20.40
CA ARG A 37 -23.04 2.71 -19.87
C ARG A 37 -22.87 1.30 -20.41
N GLU A 38 -22.68 1.16 -21.71
CA GLU A 38 -22.44 -0.13 -22.37
C GLU A 38 -21.17 -0.81 -21.83
N GLN A 39 -20.09 -0.04 -21.63
CA GLN A 39 -18.86 -0.53 -21.00
C GLN A 39 -19.10 -0.99 -19.57
N GLY A 40 -19.84 -0.20 -18.76
CA GLY A 40 -20.21 -0.57 -17.41
C GLY A 40 -21.01 -1.87 -17.37
N GLU A 41 -22.03 -2.00 -18.23
CA GLU A 41 -22.85 -3.22 -18.34
C GLU A 41 -21.98 -4.43 -18.78
N ARG A 42 -21.04 -4.24 -19.71
CA ARG A 42 -20.12 -5.28 -20.16
C ARG A 42 -19.21 -5.75 -19.02
N ILE A 43 -18.63 -4.82 -18.26
CA ILE A 43 -17.79 -5.14 -17.11
C ILE A 43 -18.60 -5.93 -16.08
N LEU A 44 -19.78 -5.44 -15.68
CA LEU A 44 -20.65 -6.11 -14.73
C LEU A 44 -21.04 -7.53 -15.19
N ASN A 45 -21.33 -7.69 -16.48
CA ASN A 45 -21.63 -8.99 -17.05
C ASN A 45 -20.44 -9.96 -16.96
N VAL A 46 -19.21 -9.51 -17.15
CA VAL A 46 -18.01 -10.33 -17.02
C VAL A 46 -17.82 -10.78 -15.57
N TYR A 47 -17.99 -9.88 -14.57
CA TYR A 47 -17.95 -10.24 -13.16
C TYR A 47 -19.07 -11.23 -12.80
N PHE A 48 -20.28 -10.99 -13.27
CA PHE A 48 -21.42 -11.88 -13.03
C PHE A 48 -21.19 -13.27 -13.63
N GLN A 49 -20.70 -13.36 -14.86
CA GLN A 49 -20.36 -14.63 -15.50
C GLN A 49 -19.25 -15.38 -14.76
N PHE A 50 -18.21 -14.66 -14.29
CA PHE A 50 -17.16 -15.25 -13.48
C PHE A 50 -17.74 -15.78 -12.16
N TYR A 51 -18.56 -14.99 -11.46
CA TYR A 51 -19.25 -15.44 -10.24
C TYR A 51 -20.06 -16.72 -10.49
N GLN A 52 -20.85 -16.79 -11.55
CA GLN A 52 -21.68 -17.96 -11.83
C GLN A 52 -20.84 -19.24 -12.04
N ARG A 53 -19.68 -19.13 -12.68
CA ARG A 53 -18.78 -20.25 -12.97
C ARG A 53 -17.90 -20.64 -11.78
N HIS A 54 -17.46 -19.69 -10.98
CA HIS A 54 -16.42 -19.84 -9.97
C HIS A 54 -16.87 -19.42 -8.56
N LYS A 55 -18.11 -19.74 -8.16
CA LYS A 55 -18.66 -19.37 -6.83
C LYS A 55 -17.75 -19.82 -5.68
N ILE A 56 -17.20 -21.02 -5.77
CA ILE A 56 -16.33 -21.58 -4.74
C ILE A 56 -15.03 -20.79 -4.58
N VAL A 57 -14.48 -20.26 -5.69
CA VAL A 57 -13.29 -19.40 -5.68
C VAL A 57 -13.54 -18.16 -4.84
N ILE A 58 -14.69 -17.50 -5.05
CA ILE A 58 -15.02 -16.26 -4.34
C ILE A 58 -15.21 -16.54 -2.86
N TRP A 59 -16.01 -17.55 -2.48
CA TRP A 59 -16.26 -17.86 -1.07
C TRP A 59 -15.01 -18.33 -0.33
N LEU A 60 -14.14 -19.13 -0.97
CA LEU A 60 -12.89 -19.56 -0.34
C LEU A 60 -11.88 -18.41 -0.22
N ASN A 61 -11.80 -17.49 -1.19
CA ASN A 61 -10.96 -16.31 -1.04
C ASN A 61 -11.49 -15.36 0.06
N ILE A 62 -12.81 -15.20 0.21
CA ILE A 62 -13.39 -14.48 1.37
C ILE A 62 -12.99 -15.16 2.68
N PHE A 63 -13.13 -16.48 2.78
CA PHE A 63 -12.74 -17.23 3.97
C PHE A 63 -11.25 -17.07 4.29
N ILE A 64 -10.36 -17.20 3.29
CA ILE A 64 -8.92 -17.01 3.45
C ILE A 64 -8.61 -15.58 3.89
N CYS A 65 -9.26 -14.58 3.29
CA CYS A 65 -9.12 -13.18 3.67
C CYS A 65 -9.48 -12.95 5.16
N ILE A 66 -10.56 -13.57 5.64
CA ILE A 66 -10.94 -13.53 7.06
C ILE A 66 -9.90 -14.25 7.93
N CYS A 67 -9.33 -15.36 7.47
CA CYS A 67 -8.27 -16.06 8.21
C CYS A 67 -6.99 -15.22 8.32
N ILE A 68 -6.66 -14.38 7.33
CA ILE A 68 -5.48 -13.51 7.35
C ILE A 68 -5.72 -12.28 8.23
N TYR A 69 -6.80 -11.54 7.98
CA TYR A 69 -7.03 -10.19 8.49
C TYR A 69 -8.10 -10.10 9.58
N GLY A 70 -8.81 -11.20 9.88
CA GLY A 70 -9.92 -11.17 10.84
C GLY A 70 -9.47 -10.76 12.23
N TYR A 71 -8.28 -11.21 12.68
CA TYR A 71 -7.74 -10.81 13.97
C TYR A 71 -7.54 -9.28 14.04
N GLU A 72 -6.82 -8.69 13.08
CA GLU A 72 -6.55 -7.25 13.01
C GLU A 72 -7.82 -6.42 12.83
N THR A 73 -8.80 -6.92 12.08
CA THR A 73 -10.07 -6.22 11.87
C THR A 73 -10.82 -5.96 13.17
N PHE A 74 -10.77 -6.90 14.13
CA PHE A 74 -11.53 -6.83 15.39
C PHE A 74 -10.66 -6.48 16.60
N ASN A 75 -9.33 -6.58 16.50
CA ASN A 75 -8.38 -6.24 17.55
C ASN A 75 -7.41 -5.18 17.01
N PHE A 76 -7.96 -4.02 16.72
CA PHE A 76 -7.22 -2.92 16.12
C PHE A 76 -5.96 -2.57 16.91
N THR A 77 -4.87 -2.38 16.19
CA THR A 77 -3.58 -1.95 16.68
C THR A 77 -3.35 -0.50 16.27
N LEU A 78 -2.96 0.36 17.20
CA LEU A 78 -2.61 1.74 16.88
C LEU A 78 -1.22 1.77 16.26
N GLY A 79 -1.15 1.93 14.95
CA GLY A 79 0.10 2.08 14.20
C GLY A 79 0.65 3.51 14.25
N GLY A 80 1.87 3.70 13.73
CA GLY A 80 2.47 5.02 13.69
C GLY A 80 1.74 6.02 12.81
N ASP A 81 1.61 7.26 13.25
CA ASP A 81 0.83 8.39 12.74
C ASP A 81 -0.68 8.30 13.00
N GLU A 82 -1.21 7.17 13.45
CA GLU A 82 -2.64 7.00 13.75
C GLU A 82 -3.02 7.67 15.05
N GLU A 83 -2.14 7.66 16.05
CA GLU A 83 -2.28 8.43 17.29
C GLU A 83 -2.42 9.93 16.99
N ARG A 84 -1.65 10.42 16.01
CA ARG A 84 -1.77 11.80 15.54
C ARG A 84 -3.11 12.05 14.85
N GLU A 85 -3.56 11.14 14.00
CA GLU A 85 -4.87 11.24 13.36
C GLU A 85 -6.01 11.23 14.37
N ALA A 86 -5.96 10.31 15.34
CA ALA A 86 -6.97 10.18 16.38
C ALA A 86 -7.08 11.45 17.26
N VAL A 87 -5.95 12.08 17.58
CA VAL A 87 -5.90 13.31 18.39
C VAL A 87 -6.25 14.55 17.59
N LEU A 88 -5.75 14.65 16.36
CA LEU A 88 -5.99 15.80 15.47
C LEU A 88 -7.31 15.73 14.72
N SER A 89 -8.11 14.67 14.91
CA SER A 89 -9.47 14.66 14.42
C SER A 89 -10.21 15.89 14.95
N ALA A 90 -11.02 16.51 14.10
CA ALA A 90 -11.50 17.90 14.19
C ALA A 90 -12.14 18.35 15.53
N LEU A 91 -12.42 17.43 16.44
CA LEU A 91 -13.02 17.70 17.76
C LEU A 91 -11.96 18.00 18.84
N ASN A 92 -10.77 17.43 18.74
CA ASN A 92 -9.78 17.45 19.80
C ASN A 92 -8.64 18.46 19.61
N ALA A 93 -8.35 18.88 18.37
CA ALA A 93 -7.24 19.80 18.07
C ALA A 93 -7.30 21.12 18.84
N LYS A 94 -8.50 21.66 19.09
CA LYS A 94 -8.70 22.89 19.88
C LYS A 94 -8.50 22.68 21.37
N VAL A 95 -8.80 21.48 21.90
CA VAL A 95 -8.70 21.17 23.34
C VAL A 95 -7.24 21.10 23.78
N TYR A 96 -6.37 20.54 22.93
CA TYR A 96 -4.96 20.34 23.25
C TYR A 96 -4.03 21.44 22.73
N GLY A 97 -4.58 22.54 22.18
CA GLY A 97 -3.80 23.68 21.69
C GLY A 97 -2.91 23.36 20.49
N MET A 98 -3.27 22.33 19.71
CA MET A 98 -2.55 21.93 18.51
C MET A 98 -2.92 22.82 17.33
N ASP A 99 -1.92 23.12 16.50
CA ASP A 99 -2.14 23.89 15.28
C ASP A 99 -2.93 23.04 14.27
N VAL A 100 -4.06 23.54 13.79
CA VAL A 100 -4.95 22.85 12.83
C VAL A 100 -4.25 22.60 11.49
N ASP A 101 -3.19 23.34 11.17
CA ASP A 101 -2.41 23.19 9.94
C ASP A 101 -1.63 21.86 9.88
N VAL A 102 -1.51 21.16 11.01
CA VAL A 102 -0.83 19.86 11.12
C VAL A 102 -1.79 18.67 10.89
N SER A 103 -3.03 18.93 10.48
CA SER A 103 -4.02 17.86 10.23
C SER A 103 -3.52 16.86 9.15
N MET A 104 -3.89 15.57 9.30
CA MET A 104 -3.56 14.54 8.32
C MET A 104 -4.11 14.88 6.93
N ASP A 105 -5.27 15.52 6.85
CA ASP A 105 -5.88 15.97 5.59
C ASP A 105 -4.99 16.97 4.84
N ASN A 106 -4.44 17.96 5.55
CA ASN A 106 -3.50 18.93 4.96
C ASN A 106 -2.19 18.24 4.59
N PHE A 107 -1.68 17.36 5.44
CA PHE A 107 -0.47 16.61 5.15
C PHE A 107 -0.59 15.79 3.84
N LEU A 108 -1.72 15.11 3.63
CA LEU A 108 -1.96 14.35 2.39
C LEU A 108 -1.92 15.25 1.13
N LEU A 109 -2.50 16.45 1.21
CA LEU A 109 -2.45 17.42 0.10
C LEU A 109 -1.04 17.95 -0.14
N VAL A 110 -0.32 18.27 0.95
CA VAL A 110 1.06 18.81 0.91
C VAL A 110 2.03 17.84 0.23
N ILE A 111 1.87 16.52 0.45
CA ILE A 111 2.73 15.48 -0.14
C ILE A 111 2.22 14.90 -1.45
N GLY A 112 1.19 15.52 -2.07
CA GLY A 112 0.65 15.10 -3.37
C GLY A 112 -0.27 13.90 -3.35
N ARG A 113 -0.80 13.50 -2.18
CA ARG A 113 -1.75 12.37 -2.02
C ARG A 113 -3.21 12.84 -2.01
N TYR A 114 -3.56 13.76 -2.92
CA TYR A 114 -4.92 14.31 -2.99
C TYR A 114 -5.99 13.26 -3.36
N GLY A 115 -5.62 12.16 -4.00
CA GLY A 115 -6.52 11.01 -4.22
C GLY A 115 -6.91 10.33 -2.93
N ASN A 116 -5.97 10.12 -1.99
CA ASN A 116 -6.27 9.61 -0.65
C ASN A 116 -7.16 10.60 0.13
N TRP A 117 -6.82 11.89 0.11
CA TRP A 117 -7.65 12.94 0.71
C TRP A 117 -9.09 12.90 0.17
N LEU A 118 -9.27 12.80 -1.16
CA LEU A 118 -10.60 12.71 -1.78
C LEU A 118 -11.33 11.42 -1.41
N PHE A 119 -10.62 10.27 -1.40
CA PHE A 119 -11.17 8.99 -0.98
C PHE A 119 -11.72 9.07 0.45
N ARG A 120 -10.94 9.64 1.37
CA ARG A 120 -11.34 9.84 2.77
C ARG A 120 -12.58 10.73 2.88
N LYS A 121 -12.65 11.82 2.10
CA LYS A 121 -13.83 12.71 2.09
C LYS A 121 -15.10 12.05 1.53
N LEU A 122 -14.95 11.08 0.64
CA LEU A 122 -16.09 10.36 0.05
C LEU A 122 -16.57 9.18 0.90
N PHE A 123 -15.65 8.45 1.50
CA PHE A 123 -15.96 7.18 2.17
C PHE A 123 -15.85 7.23 3.69
N MET A 124 -15.18 8.23 4.27
CA MET A 124 -15.00 8.35 5.70
C MET A 124 -15.73 9.59 6.23
N TYR A 125 -16.38 9.43 7.38
CA TYR A 125 -17.04 10.57 8.03
C TYR A 125 -15.98 11.52 8.60
N GLN A 126 -16.00 12.76 8.13
CA GLN A 126 -15.25 13.96 8.54
C GLN A 126 -14.26 13.81 9.72
N GLY A 127 -13.08 13.22 9.46
CA GLY A 127 -12.02 13.20 10.44
C GLY A 127 -12.25 12.30 11.66
N THR A 128 -13.25 11.43 11.65
CA THR A 128 -13.40 10.40 12.68
C THR A 128 -12.47 9.24 12.39
N PHE A 129 -11.74 8.82 13.42
CA PHE A 129 -10.89 7.65 13.37
C PHE A 129 -11.74 6.39 13.55
N THR A 130 -11.87 5.59 12.50
CA THR A 130 -12.73 4.40 12.46
C THR A 130 -11.98 3.19 11.87
N PRO A 131 -10.98 2.64 12.59
CA PRO A 131 -10.06 1.64 12.04
C PRO A 131 -10.75 0.38 11.54
N THR A 132 -11.70 -0.19 12.28
CA THR A 132 -12.47 -1.37 11.86
C THR A 132 -13.21 -1.13 10.55
N TYR A 133 -13.84 0.05 10.39
CA TYR A 133 -14.53 0.39 9.14
C TYR A 133 -13.55 0.52 7.98
N THR A 134 -12.41 1.19 8.17
CA THR A 134 -11.39 1.34 7.12
C THR A 134 -10.84 -0.01 6.70
N MET A 135 -10.60 -0.92 7.66
CA MET A 135 -10.15 -2.28 7.38
C MET A 135 -11.20 -3.06 6.58
N LEU A 136 -12.48 -3.04 6.97
CA LEU A 136 -13.54 -3.70 6.21
C LEU A 136 -13.63 -3.20 4.77
N VAL A 137 -13.53 -1.89 4.56
CA VAL A 137 -13.48 -1.30 3.20
C VAL A 137 -12.24 -1.77 2.44
N ALA A 138 -11.09 -1.83 3.12
CA ALA A 138 -9.85 -2.34 2.53
C ALA A 138 -9.98 -3.80 2.07
N LEU A 139 -10.60 -4.67 2.88
CA LEU A 139 -10.81 -6.08 2.54
C LEU A 139 -11.72 -6.25 1.33
N VAL A 140 -12.76 -5.42 1.20
CA VAL A 140 -13.66 -5.44 0.02
C VAL A 140 -12.86 -5.12 -1.25
N PHE A 141 -12.06 -4.03 -1.26
CA PHE A 141 -11.26 -3.67 -2.44
C PHE A 141 -10.13 -4.66 -2.73
N LEU A 142 -9.53 -5.26 -1.70
CA LEU A 142 -8.52 -6.30 -1.85
C LEU A 142 -9.12 -7.54 -2.53
N LEU A 143 -10.29 -8.00 -2.09
CA LEU A 143 -11.02 -9.11 -2.72
C LEU A 143 -11.45 -8.79 -4.15
N LEU A 144 -11.92 -7.56 -4.40
CA LEU A 144 -12.22 -7.11 -5.76
C LEU A 144 -10.99 -7.13 -6.66
N SER A 145 -9.81 -6.76 -6.13
CA SER A 145 -8.54 -6.85 -6.85
C SER A 145 -8.22 -8.30 -7.25
N VAL A 146 -8.34 -9.24 -6.30
CA VAL A 146 -8.13 -10.69 -6.56
C VAL A 146 -9.08 -11.20 -7.63
N ILE A 147 -10.38 -10.91 -7.53
CA ILE A 147 -11.39 -11.35 -8.49
C ILE A 147 -11.11 -10.76 -9.86
N THR A 148 -10.75 -9.49 -9.93
CA THR A 148 -10.41 -8.81 -11.19
C THR A 148 -9.22 -9.47 -11.87
N TRP A 149 -8.18 -9.83 -11.13
CA TRP A 149 -7.03 -10.55 -11.67
C TRP A 149 -7.39 -11.96 -12.15
N CYS A 150 -8.23 -12.69 -11.42
CA CYS A 150 -8.73 -13.99 -11.87
C CYS A 150 -9.48 -13.87 -13.21
N ILE A 151 -10.29 -12.83 -13.38
CA ILE A 151 -10.99 -12.54 -14.64
C ILE A 151 -10.00 -12.21 -15.76
N ILE A 152 -8.97 -11.37 -15.48
CA ILE A 152 -7.92 -11.03 -16.45
C ILE A 152 -7.21 -12.30 -16.92
N PHE A 153 -6.86 -13.19 -16.00
CA PHE A 153 -6.21 -14.46 -16.34
C PHE A 153 -7.08 -15.34 -17.22
N GLU A 154 -8.37 -15.47 -16.90
CA GLU A 154 -9.30 -16.25 -17.73
C GLU A 154 -9.42 -15.68 -19.14
N GLN A 155 -9.43 -14.36 -19.28
CA GLN A 155 -9.55 -13.70 -20.60
C GLN A 155 -8.27 -13.76 -21.42
N LEU A 156 -7.12 -13.64 -20.78
CA LEU A 156 -5.84 -13.64 -21.48
C LEU A 156 -5.32 -15.04 -21.81
N LEU A 157 -5.86 -16.08 -21.17
CA LEU A 157 -5.47 -17.47 -21.34
C LEU A 157 -6.66 -18.38 -21.75
N PRO A 158 -7.44 -18.05 -22.79
CA PRO A 158 -8.65 -18.79 -23.15
C PRO A 158 -8.35 -20.23 -23.60
N SER A 159 -7.16 -20.52 -24.15
CA SER A 159 -6.75 -21.89 -24.52
C SER A 159 -6.32 -22.74 -23.32
N HIS A 160 -6.18 -22.13 -22.13
CA HIS A 160 -5.71 -22.79 -20.94
C HIS A 160 -6.86 -23.16 -20.00
N LYS A 161 -6.92 -24.44 -19.62
CA LYS A 161 -7.94 -24.91 -18.67
C LYS A 161 -7.50 -24.60 -17.24
N ILE A 162 -7.84 -23.39 -16.77
CA ILE A 162 -7.58 -22.95 -15.40
C ILE A 162 -8.67 -23.57 -14.50
N SER A 163 -8.28 -24.17 -13.38
CA SER A 163 -9.19 -24.76 -12.39
C SER A 163 -9.36 -23.84 -11.18
N ASP A 164 -10.44 -24.06 -10.41
CA ASP A 164 -10.73 -23.26 -9.23
C ASP A 164 -9.59 -23.23 -8.22
N ILE A 165 -8.84 -24.34 -8.05
CA ILE A 165 -7.71 -24.41 -7.12
C ILE A 165 -6.58 -23.44 -7.48
N GLU A 166 -6.31 -23.19 -8.77
CA GLU A 166 -5.29 -22.25 -9.24
C GLU A 166 -5.70 -20.81 -8.92
N TYR A 167 -6.99 -20.47 -9.07
CA TYR A 167 -7.52 -19.17 -8.67
C TYR A 167 -7.53 -18.96 -7.14
N ILE A 168 -7.89 -20.01 -6.37
CA ILE A 168 -7.90 -19.96 -4.90
C ILE A 168 -6.48 -19.75 -4.37
N LEU A 169 -5.50 -20.50 -4.89
CA LEU A 169 -4.10 -20.38 -4.49
C LEU A 169 -3.51 -19.03 -4.90
N PHE A 170 -3.85 -18.54 -6.10
CA PHE A 170 -3.47 -17.19 -6.50
C PHE A 170 -3.99 -16.15 -5.52
N GLY A 171 -5.30 -16.14 -5.25
CA GLY A 171 -5.91 -15.14 -4.38
C GLY A 171 -5.42 -15.23 -2.94
N GLY A 172 -5.32 -16.46 -2.40
CA GLY A 172 -4.81 -16.68 -1.05
C GLY A 172 -3.37 -16.19 -0.88
N ILE A 173 -2.47 -16.55 -1.80
CA ILE A 173 -1.06 -16.12 -1.74
C ILE A 173 -0.94 -14.60 -2.02
N PHE A 174 -1.72 -14.06 -2.98
CA PHE A 174 -1.79 -12.63 -3.22
C PHE A 174 -2.11 -11.84 -1.93
N MET A 175 -3.04 -12.32 -1.12
CA MET A 175 -3.47 -11.62 0.09
C MET A 175 -2.54 -11.84 1.29
N SER A 176 -1.67 -12.86 1.28
CA SER A 176 -0.91 -13.32 2.45
C SER A 176 0.61 -13.15 2.35
N VAL A 177 1.12 -12.14 1.64
CA VAL A 177 2.57 -11.83 1.62
C VAL A 177 2.95 -11.01 2.86
N PRO A 178 3.52 -11.58 3.94
CA PRO A 178 3.48 -11.00 5.28
C PRO A 178 4.09 -9.59 5.37
N TYR A 179 5.32 -9.38 4.87
CA TYR A 179 5.97 -8.09 5.01
C TYR A 179 5.28 -6.96 4.22
N ALA A 180 4.67 -7.30 3.09
CA ALA A 180 3.98 -6.33 2.27
C ALA A 180 2.55 -6.09 2.77
N SER A 181 1.83 -7.17 3.14
CA SER A 181 0.45 -7.06 3.66
C SER A 181 0.41 -6.30 4.97
N ALA A 182 1.20 -6.69 5.97
CA ALA A 182 1.28 -5.97 7.24
C ALA A 182 1.81 -4.54 7.08
N GLY A 183 2.71 -4.32 6.11
CA GLY A 183 3.30 -3.00 5.86
C GLY A 183 2.31 -1.91 5.47
N PHE A 184 1.15 -2.23 4.86
CA PHE A 184 0.14 -1.24 4.51
C PHE A 184 -1.26 -1.55 5.04
N MET A 185 -1.61 -2.82 5.30
CA MET A 185 -2.93 -3.18 5.81
C MET A 185 -3.12 -2.79 7.27
N GLY A 186 -2.09 -2.94 8.10
CA GLY A 186 -2.09 -2.46 9.48
C GLY A 186 -2.05 -0.94 9.61
N TYR A 187 -2.08 -0.18 8.51
CA TYR A 187 -2.00 1.27 8.49
C TYR A 187 -3.34 1.87 8.07
N SER A 188 -4.22 2.13 9.04
CA SER A 188 -5.63 2.50 8.79
C SER A 188 -5.81 3.76 7.94
N ILE A 189 -4.82 4.67 7.96
CA ILE A 189 -4.82 5.90 7.15
C ILE A 189 -4.72 5.58 5.64
N LEU A 190 -4.07 4.47 5.29
CA LEU A 190 -3.76 4.13 3.90
C LEU A 190 -4.46 2.87 3.41
N ASN A 191 -4.79 1.91 4.29
CA ASN A 191 -5.19 0.56 3.89
C ASN A 191 -6.36 0.54 2.89
N SER A 192 -7.47 1.22 3.18
CA SER A 192 -8.66 1.23 2.33
C SER A 192 -8.45 1.97 1.01
N SER A 193 -7.74 3.10 1.04
CA SER A 193 -7.45 3.88 -0.15
C SER A 193 -6.42 3.19 -1.05
N SER A 194 -5.40 2.53 -0.45
CA SER A 194 -4.39 1.77 -1.20
C SER A 194 -4.99 0.53 -1.85
N THR A 195 -5.81 -0.25 -1.15
CA THR A 195 -6.49 -1.40 -1.76
C THR A 195 -7.48 -1.00 -2.85
N CYS A 196 -8.16 0.16 -2.68
CA CYS A 196 -8.96 0.75 -3.76
C CYS A 196 -8.10 1.08 -4.98
N ALA A 197 -6.93 1.70 -4.80
CA ALA A 197 -6.03 2.01 -5.89
C ALA A 197 -5.49 0.75 -6.60
N MET A 198 -5.15 -0.31 -5.85
CA MET A 198 -4.80 -1.63 -6.42
C MET A 198 -5.94 -2.19 -7.28
N PHE A 199 -7.17 -2.14 -6.77
CA PHE A 199 -8.36 -2.55 -7.52
C PHE A 199 -8.54 -1.72 -8.80
N LEU A 200 -8.39 -0.39 -8.72
CA LEU A 200 -8.50 0.50 -9.88
C LEU A 200 -7.44 0.20 -10.94
N CYS A 201 -6.19 -0.07 -10.54
CA CYS A 201 -5.14 -0.51 -11.47
C CYS A 201 -5.54 -1.81 -12.19
N ALA A 202 -6.01 -2.82 -11.46
CA ALA A 202 -6.49 -4.07 -12.04
C ALA A 202 -7.71 -3.86 -12.96
N LEU A 203 -8.66 -3.02 -12.55
CA LEU A 203 -9.87 -2.70 -13.32
C LEU A 203 -9.52 -2.02 -14.66
N VAL A 204 -8.57 -1.08 -14.65
CA VAL A 204 -8.09 -0.43 -15.88
C VAL A 204 -7.48 -1.46 -16.83
N LEU A 205 -6.65 -2.37 -16.31
CA LEU A 205 -6.05 -3.44 -17.11
C LEU A 205 -7.13 -4.36 -17.70
N LEU A 206 -8.17 -4.68 -16.92
CA LEU A 206 -9.32 -5.44 -17.41
C LEU A 206 -10.03 -4.69 -18.55
N ILE A 207 -10.35 -3.41 -18.38
CA ILE A 207 -10.99 -2.56 -19.39
C ILE A 207 -10.16 -2.55 -20.68
N LEU A 208 -8.85 -2.30 -20.57
CA LEU A 208 -7.97 -2.26 -21.74
C LEU A 208 -7.85 -3.60 -22.47
N ASN A 209 -7.95 -4.71 -21.75
CA ASN A 209 -7.94 -6.05 -22.37
C ASN A 209 -9.26 -6.38 -23.05
N LEU A 210 -10.40 -6.01 -22.44
CA LEU A 210 -11.74 -6.21 -23.03
C LEU A 210 -11.93 -5.44 -24.34
N HIS A 211 -11.25 -4.29 -24.49
CA HIS A 211 -11.39 -3.40 -25.65
C HIS A 211 -10.16 -3.41 -26.58
N ALA A 212 -9.31 -4.43 -26.46
CA ALA A 212 -8.06 -4.53 -27.21
C ALA A 212 -8.22 -4.40 -28.73
N GLU A 213 -9.32 -4.91 -29.29
CA GLU A 213 -9.60 -4.92 -30.73
C GLU A 213 -10.32 -3.67 -31.22
N GLN A 214 -11.06 -2.96 -30.37
CA GLN A 214 -12.02 -1.93 -30.77
C GLN A 214 -11.42 -0.51 -30.82
N LYS A 215 -10.15 -0.29 -30.39
CA LYS A 215 -9.51 1.05 -30.27
C LYS A 215 -10.43 2.09 -29.60
N ASP A 216 -11.15 1.68 -28.58
CA ASP A 216 -12.16 2.46 -27.91
C ASP A 216 -11.52 3.62 -27.13
N LYS A 217 -11.74 4.86 -27.60
CA LYS A 217 -11.18 6.07 -26.97
C LYS A 217 -11.69 6.27 -25.55
N THR A 218 -12.91 5.84 -25.25
CA THR A 218 -13.52 5.95 -23.92
C THR A 218 -12.79 5.09 -22.92
N ALA A 219 -12.38 3.87 -23.29
CA ALA A 219 -11.58 2.98 -22.45
C ALA A 219 -10.23 3.62 -22.06
N TYR A 220 -9.57 4.31 -23.01
CA TYR A 220 -8.31 5.02 -22.72
C TYR A 220 -8.52 6.20 -21.79
N ILE A 221 -9.55 7.02 -22.00
CA ILE A 221 -9.81 8.19 -21.16
C ILE A 221 -10.19 7.77 -19.74
N VAL A 222 -11.08 6.79 -19.58
CA VAL A 222 -11.44 6.22 -18.28
C VAL A 222 -10.19 5.64 -17.61
N GLY A 223 -9.37 4.89 -18.35
CA GLY A 223 -8.11 4.34 -17.84
C GLY A 223 -7.16 5.42 -17.34
N ILE A 224 -6.96 6.51 -18.08
CA ILE A 224 -6.12 7.65 -17.70
C ILE A 224 -6.60 8.27 -16.39
N ILE A 225 -7.91 8.51 -16.24
CA ILE A 225 -8.50 9.11 -15.03
C ILE A 225 -8.33 8.17 -13.83
N LEU A 226 -8.58 6.88 -13.98
CA LEU A 226 -8.48 5.91 -12.88
C LEU A 226 -7.02 5.67 -12.45
N VAL A 227 -6.08 5.60 -13.41
CA VAL A 227 -4.64 5.48 -13.10
C VAL A 227 -4.13 6.74 -12.40
N GLN A 228 -4.52 7.94 -12.88
CA GLN A 228 -4.21 9.20 -12.22
C GLN A 228 -4.69 9.20 -10.77
N PHE A 229 -5.94 8.76 -10.52
CA PHE A 229 -6.49 8.70 -9.17
C PHE A 229 -5.73 7.70 -8.30
N ALA A 230 -5.38 6.51 -8.82
CA ALA A 230 -4.58 5.53 -8.10
C ALA A 230 -3.20 6.11 -7.70
N ILE A 231 -2.49 6.79 -8.61
CA ILE A 231 -1.20 7.45 -8.33
C ILE A 231 -1.39 8.57 -7.29
N ALA A 232 -2.47 9.35 -7.39
CA ALA A 232 -2.80 10.42 -6.45
C ALA A 232 -3.21 9.91 -5.07
N THR A 233 -3.62 8.65 -4.94
CA THR A 233 -3.88 8.01 -3.65
C THR A 233 -2.58 7.70 -2.93
N TYR A 234 -1.66 7.04 -3.62
CA TYR A 234 -0.31 6.78 -3.15
C TYR A 234 0.61 6.51 -4.36
N GLN A 235 1.69 7.27 -4.49
CA GLN A 235 2.56 7.23 -5.67
C GLN A 235 3.15 5.83 -5.96
N CYS A 236 3.22 4.97 -4.95
CA CYS A 236 3.72 3.59 -5.11
C CYS A 236 2.83 2.70 -5.99
N HIS A 237 1.56 3.07 -6.22
CA HIS A 237 0.67 2.35 -7.15
C HIS A 237 1.09 2.43 -8.62
N VAL A 238 2.09 3.25 -8.95
CA VAL A 238 2.86 3.14 -10.20
C VAL A 238 3.40 1.72 -10.38
N ASN A 239 3.90 1.09 -9.30
CA ASN A 239 4.39 -0.29 -9.33
C ASN A 239 3.27 -1.28 -9.70
N ASP A 240 2.07 -1.13 -9.13
CA ASP A 240 0.93 -2.02 -9.36
C ASP A 240 0.50 -1.98 -10.83
N PHE A 241 0.42 -0.78 -11.42
CA PHE A 241 0.02 -0.65 -12.82
C PHE A 241 1.10 -1.14 -13.80
N ILE A 242 2.37 -0.82 -13.57
CA ILE A 242 3.49 -1.25 -14.43
C ILE A 242 3.64 -2.76 -14.36
N LEU A 243 3.69 -3.35 -13.15
CA LEU A 243 3.78 -4.79 -12.97
C LEU A 243 2.60 -5.51 -13.64
N GLY A 244 1.39 -5.03 -13.37
CA GLY A 244 0.19 -5.61 -13.97
C GLY A 244 0.18 -5.54 -15.49
N SER A 245 0.65 -4.42 -16.07
CA SER A 245 0.80 -4.27 -17.52
C SER A 245 1.81 -5.28 -18.09
N CYS A 246 2.95 -5.47 -17.41
CA CYS A 246 3.96 -6.45 -17.80
C CYS A 246 3.42 -7.89 -17.74
N ILE A 247 2.64 -8.22 -16.69
CA ILE A 247 1.96 -9.51 -16.59
C ILE A 247 0.97 -9.71 -17.75
N CYS A 248 0.14 -8.73 -18.07
CA CYS A 248 -0.79 -8.82 -19.20
C CYS A 248 -0.07 -9.03 -20.53
N VAL A 249 1.05 -8.31 -20.78
CA VAL A 249 1.87 -8.49 -21.98
C VAL A 249 2.51 -9.87 -22.02
N PHE A 250 3.03 -10.35 -20.89
CA PHE A 250 3.62 -11.68 -20.78
C PHE A 250 2.60 -12.78 -21.08
N LEU A 251 1.40 -12.72 -20.51
CA LEU A 251 0.32 -13.67 -20.75
C LEU A 251 -0.13 -13.65 -22.22
N TYR A 252 -0.22 -12.46 -22.82
CA TYR A 252 -0.52 -12.32 -24.23
C TYR A 252 0.54 -12.96 -25.13
N ILE A 253 1.84 -12.79 -24.80
CA ILE A 253 2.95 -13.44 -25.49
C ILE A 253 2.87 -14.96 -25.32
N TRP A 254 2.51 -15.41 -24.13
CA TRP A 254 2.36 -16.83 -23.83
C TRP A 254 1.26 -17.48 -24.68
N GLU A 255 0.04 -16.94 -24.60
CA GLU A 255 -1.13 -17.45 -25.30
C GLU A 255 -0.94 -17.48 -26.83
N ASN A 256 -0.47 -16.37 -27.40
CA ASN A 256 -0.39 -16.20 -28.84
C ASN A 256 0.93 -16.69 -29.47
N ASN A 257 1.83 -17.30 -28.69
CA ASN A 257 3.13 -17.78 -29.17
C ASN A 257 3.94 -16.72 -29.93
N ILE A 258 3.93 -15.48 -29.44
CA ILE A 258 4.60 -14.35 -30.12
C ILE A 258 6.11 -14.56 -30.16
N ILE A 259 6.68 -14.41 -31.35
CA ILE A 259 8.10 -14.60 -31.63
C ILE A 259 8.79 -13.33 -32.14
N THR A 260 8.07 -12.22 -32.25
CA THR A 260 8.59 -10.96 -32.80
C THR A 260 8.44 -9.80 -31.82
N ILE A 261 9.53 -9.06 -31.57
CA ILE A 261 9.57 -7.89 -30.68
C ILE A 261 8.55 -6.82 -31.11
N ARG A 262 8.35 -6.62 -32.42
CA ARG A 262 7.40 -5.63 -32.94
C ARG A 262 5.97 -5.88 -32.45
N LYS A 263 5.51 -7.14 -32.42
CA LYS A 263 4.16 -7.50 -31.90
C LYS A 263 4.09 -7.29 -30.39
N CYS A 264 5.16 -7.59 -29.67
CA CYS A 264 5.27 -7.33 -28.24
C CYS A 264 5.10 -5.83 -27.94
N ILE A 265 5.89 -4.97 -28.58
CA ILE A 265 5.83 -3.50 -28.43
C ILE A 265 4.43 -2.98 -28.81
N SER A 266 3.87 -3.43 -29.92
CA SER A 266 2.52 -3.01 -30.34
C SER A 266 1.45 -3.29 -29.28
N ASN A 267 1.59 -4.39 -28.54
CA ASN A 267 0.66 -4.71 -27.44
C ASN A 267 0.91 -3.88 -26.18
N CYS A 268 2.16 -3.42 -25.95
CA CYS A 268 2.50 -2.54 -24.82
C CYS A 268 1.94 -1.13 -24.98
N ILE A 269 1.80 -0.62 -26.21
CA ILE A 269 1.46 0.80 -26.47
C ILE A 269 0.20 1.24 -25.72
N ARG A 270 -0.83 0.42 -25.64
CA ARG A 270 -2.09 0.77 -24.94
C ARG A 270 -1.87 1.04 -23.46
N TYR A 271 -1.04 0.23 -22.79
CA TYR A 271 -0.72 0.41 -21.37
C TYR A 271 0.16 1.65 -21.15
N ILE A 272 1.15 1.84 -22.04
CA ILE A 272 2.06 3.00 -22.01
C ILE A 272 1.26 4.30 -22.16
N VAL A 273 0.34 4.38 -23.13
CA VAL A 273 -0.49 5.58 -23.35
C VAL A 273 -1.31 5.91 -22.11
N VAL A 274 -1.96 4.91 -21.49
CA VAL A 274 -2.77 5.13 -20.29
C VAL A 274 -1.88 5.49 -19.10
N PHE A 275 -0.74 4.84 -18.91
CA PHE A 275 0.19 5.16 -17.84
C PHE A 275 0.75 6.57 -17.95
N VAL A 276 1.30 6.92 -19.12
CA VAL A 276 1.88 8.26 -19.36
C VAL A 276 0.80 9.34 -19.25
N GLY A 277 -0.38 9.10 -19.83
CA GLY A 277 -1.51 10.02 -19.70
C GLY A 277 -1.96 10.22 -18.24
N GLY A 278 -2.06 9.14 -17.46
CA GLY A 278 -2.39 9.17 -16.04
C GLY A 278 -1.35 9.90 -15.21
N LEU A 279 -0.07 9.64 -15.46
CA LEU A 279 1.05 10.31 -14.78
C LEU A 279 1.10 11.81 -15.10
N LEU A 280 0.95 12.18 -16.37
CA LEU A 280 0.90 13.60 -16.76
C LEU A 280 -0.29 14.33 -16.14
N LEU A 281 -1.46 13.69 -16.11
CA LEU A 281 -2.65 14.26 -15.48
C LEU A 281 -2.46 14.37 -13.96
N TYR A 282 -1.82 13.39 -13.30
CA TYR A 282 -1.46 13.46 -11.88
C TYR A 282 -0.54 14.66 -11.62
N VAL A 283 0.56 14.81 -12.37
CA VAL A 283 1.50 15.92 -12.22
C VAL A 283 0.81 17.26 -12.47
N PHE A 284 -0.05 17.35 -13.47
CA PHE A 284 -0.84 18.56 -13.75
C PHE A 284 -1.75 18.91 -12.56
N CYS A 285 -2.54 17.96 -12.07
CA CYS A 285 -3.42 18.20 -10.92
C CYS A 285 -2.62 18.59 -9.67
N ASP A 286 -1.52 17.92 -9.39
CA ASP A 286 -0.70 18.19 -8.21
C ASP A 286 0.01 19.55 -8.28
N ARG A 287 0.69 19.85 -9.40
CA ARG A 287 1.53 21.06 -9.54
C ARG A 287 0.75 22.31 -9.94
N VAL A 288 -0.40 22.16 -10.60
CA VAL A 288 -1.19 23.32 -11.09
C VAL A 288 -2.42 23.56 -10.22
N ILE A 289 -3.13 22.51 -9.77
CA ILE A 289 -4.35 22.67 -8.98
C ILE A 289 -4.04 22.70 -7.50
N VAL A 290 -3.44 21.64 -6.97
CA VAL A 290 -3.22 21.49 -5.51
C VAL A 290 -2.17 22.48 -5.01
N ALA A 291 -1.11 22.74 -5.75
CA ALA A 291 -0.08 23.69 -5.37
C ALA A 291 -0.56 25.16 -5.29
N ASN A 292 -1.67 25.50 -5.97
CA ASN A 292 -2.31 26.83 -5.82
C ASN A 292 -3.25 26.90 -4.60
N ILE A 293 -3.50 25.76 -3.94
CA ILE A 293 -4.40 25.68 -2.76
C ILE A 293 -3.57 25.59 -1.49
N ILE A 294 -2.46 24.84 -1.51
CA ILE A 294 -1.61 24.59 -0.35
C ILE A 294 -0.14 24.57 -0.76
N GLU A 295 0.72 25.13 0.10
CA GLU A 295 2.16 25.09 -0.07
C GLU A 295 2.68 23.64 -0.02
N LYS A 296 3.54 23.27 -0.96
CA LYS A 296 4.08 21.91 -1.07
C LYS A 296 5.29 21.72 -0.17
N SER A 297 5.38 20.52 0.41
CA SER A 297 6.54 20.10 1.18
C SER A 297 7.64 19.53 0.29
N THR A 298 8.88 19.68 0.72
CA THR A 298 10.06 19.00 0.19
C THR A 298 10.21 17.57 0.73
N TYR A 299 9.25 17.08 1.52
CA TYR A 299 9.30 15.75 2.15
C TYR A 299 9.58 14.62 1.14
N THR A 300 8.98 14.70 -0.04
CA THR A 300 9.20 13.69 -1.09
C THR A 300 10.56 13.76 -1.73
N ASP A 301 11.23 14.92 -1.68
CA ASP A 301 12.55 15.13 -2.28
C ASP A 301 13.63 14.38 -1.50
N ALA A 302 13.41 14.15 -0.19
CA ALA A 302 14.32 13.38 0.67
C ALA A 302 14.45 11.91 0.28
N PHE A 303 13.53 11.37 -0.52
CA PHE A 303 13.59 9.98 -1.01
C PHE A 303 14.33 9.83 -2.34
N PHE A 304 14.75 10.94 -2.95
CA PHE A 304 15.45 10.90 -4.23
C PHE A 304 16.97 10.84 -4.04
N SER A 305 17.55 9.67 -4.30
CA SER A 305 18.98 9.38 -4.04
C SER A 305 19.87 9.45 -5.29
N TRP A 306 19.29 9.59 -6.50
CA TRP A 306 20.11 9.74 -7.70
C TRP A 306 20.92 11.03 -7.70
N GLY A 307 22.22 10.89 -7.94
CA GLY A 307 23.16 12.03 -7.98
C GLY A 307 23.77 12.40 -6.62
N THR A 308 23.34 11.77 -5.51
CA THR A 308 23.99 11.91 -4.19
C THR A 308 25.25 11.06 -4.12
N GLU A 309 25.28 9.93 -4.85
CA GLU A 309 26.40 9.00 -4.95
C GLU A 309 26.71 8.66 -6.42
N PRO A 310 27.87 8.06 -6.73
CA PRO A 310 28.18 7.54 -8.07
C PRO A 310 27.12 6.56 -8.57
N LEU A 311 26.74 6.63 -9.85
CA LEU A 311 25.66 5.84 -10.47
C LEU A 311 25.74 4.33 -10.15
N HIS A 312 26.95 3.73 -10.20
CA HIS A 312 27.11 2.30 -9.93
C HIS A 312 26.86 1.95 -8.46
N VAL A 313 27.14 2.85 -7.52
CA VAL A 313 26.89 2.66 -6.08
C VAL A 313 25.38 2.69 -5.83
N THR A 314 24.67 3.70 -6.33
CA THR A 314 23.21 3.80 -6.21
C THR A 314 22.52 2.57 -6.82
N LEU A 315 22.93 2.14 -8.02
CA LEU A 315 22.40 0.92 -8.64
C LEU A 315 22.66 -0.34 -7.80
N MET A 316 23.84 -0.45 -7.22
CA MET A 316 24.19 -1.59 -6.38
C MET A 316 23.38 -1.58 -5.07
N ASN A 317 23.23 -0.43 -4.43
CA ASN A 317 22.43 -0.26 -3.21
C ASN A 317 20.96 -0.65 -3.46
N VAL A 318 20.35 -0.17 -4.56
CA VAL A 318 18.98 -0.55 -4.93
C VAL A 318 18.88 -2.05 -5.20
N ALA A 319 19.80 -2.62 -5.97
CA ALA A 319 19.79 -4.06 -6.28
C ALA A 319 19.96 -4.91 -5.03
N GLN A 320 20.87 -4.54 -4.14
CA GLN A 320 21.11 -5.21 -2.86
C GLN A 320 19.88 -5.09 -1.95
N GLY A 321 19.34 -3.90 -1.77
CA GLY A 321 18.17 -3.69 -0.91
C GLY A 321 16.93 -4.45 -1.41
N ILE A 322 16.71 -4.53 -2.75
CA ILE A 322 15.66 -5.39 -3.31
C ILE A 322 15.95 -6.86 -3.04
N ALA A 323 17.20 -7.31 -3.19
CA ALA A 323 17.56 -8.70 -2.93
C ALA A 323 17.37 -9.07 -1.46
N GLU A 324 17.70 -8.18 -0.52
CA GLU A 324 17.52 -8.37 0.92
C GLU A 324 16.09 -8.72 1.31
N LEU A 325 15.09 -8.20 0.60
CA LEU A 325 13.68 -8.55 0.82
C LEU A 325 13.39 -10.05 0.63
N PHE A 326 14.25 -10.77 -0.07
CA PHE A 326 14.07 -12.20 -0.35
C PHE A 326 14.97 -13.14 0.46
N TYR A 327 16.01 -12.62 1.12
CA TYR A 327 16.92 -13.47 1.88
C TYR A 327 17.20 -13.02 3.32
N SER A 328 16.82 -11.79 3.69
CA SER A 328 17.06 -11.29 5.04
C SER A 328 16.11 -11.93 6.06
N GLU A 329 16.66 -12.40 7.18
CA GLU A 329 15.90 -12.93 8.31
C GLU A 329 14.99 -11.87 8.97
N ASP A 330 15.31 -10.59 8.79
CA ASP A 330 14.51 -9.47 9.30
C ASP A 330 13.19 -9.30 8.54
N VAL A 331 13.07 -9.89 7.32
CA VAL A 331 11.87 -9.80 6.50
C VAL A 331 10.91 -10.96 6.81
N PRO A 332 9.77 -10.72 7.45
CA PRO A 332 8.83 -11.78 7.79
C PRO A 332 8.37 -12.55 6.54
N GLY A 333 8.51 -13.87 6.59
CA GLY A 333 8.08 -14.74 5.49
C GLY A 333 9.06 -14.84 4.32
N TYR A 334 10.27 -14.26 4.38
CA TYR A 334 11.27 -14.29 3.30
C TYR A 334 11.52 -15.68 2.67
N PRO A 335 11.57 -16.79 3.42
CA PRO A 335 11.81 -18.10 2.79
C PRO A 335 10.72 -18.49 1.80
N TYR A 336 9.48 -18.12 2.07
CA TYR A 336 8.34 -18.44 1.22
C TYR A 336 8.27 -17.57 -0.03
N LEU A 337 8.77 -16.32 0.06
CA LEU A 337 8.95 -15.42 -1.08
C LEU A 337 10.01 -15.99 -2.02
N LEU A 338 11.16 -16.40 -1.46
CA LEU A 338 12.26 -17.00 -2.21
C LEU A 338 11.84 -18.30 -2.89
N ILE A 339 11.07 -19.17 -2.20
CA ILE A 339 10.52 -20.40 -2.78
C ILE A 339 9.61 -20.06 -3.98
N GLY A 340 8.66 -19.11 -3.81
CA GLY A 340 7.77 -18.69 -4.88
C GLY A 340 8.52 -18.19 -6.11
N LEU A 341 9.53 -17.35 -5.90
CA LEU A 341 10.38 -16.81 -6.95
C LEU A 341 11.21 -17.90 -7.64
N ALA A 342 11.80 -18.83 -6.87
CA ALA A 342 12.59 -19.92 -7.41
C ALA A 342 11.74 -20.87 -8.28
N VAL A 343 10.54 -21.23 -7.82
CA VAL A 343 9.60 -22.07 -8.57
C VAL A 343 9.14 -21.33 -9.84
N TYR A 344 8.95 -20.02 -9.78
CA TYR A 344 8.62 -19.19 -10.94
C TYR A 344 9.75 -19.21 -11.99
N ILE A 345 10.99 -18.90 -11.57
CA ILE A 345 12.15 -18.86 -12.47
C ILE A 345 12.35 -20.24 -13.10
N PHE A 346 12.29 -21.32 -12.32
CA PHE A 346 12.37 -22.67 -12.82
C PHE A 346 11.29 -22.97 -13.88
N SER A 347 10.05 -22.62 -13.59
CA SER A 347 8.92 -22.80 -14.50
C SER A 347 9.07 -21.98 -15.79
N LEU A 348 9.55 -20.73 -15.67
CA LEU A 348 9.81 -19.83 -16.79
C LEU A 348 10.89 -20.39 -17.73
N VAL A 349 12.00 -20.89 -17.17
CA VAL A 349 13.09 -21.51 -17.93
C VAL A 349 12.58 -22.77 -18.64
N LEU A 350 11.93 -23.68 -17.93
CA LEU A 350 11.40 -24.90 -18.51
C LEU A 350 10.40 -24.61 -19.64
N PHE A 351 9.53 -23.63 -19.42
CA PHE A 351 8.53 -23.27 -20.42
C PHE A 351 9.15 -22.59 -21.65
N SER A 352 10.14 -21.71 -21.44
CA SER A 352 10.84 -21.05 -22.56
C SER A 352 11.63 -22.03 -23.42
N LEU A 353 12.21 -23.08 -22.81
CA LEU A 353 12.92 -24.14 -23.56
C LEU A 353 12.02 -24.89 -24.57
N LYS A 354 10.71 -24.97 -24.31
CA LYS A 354 9.73 -25.58 -25.28
C LYS A 354 9.51 -24.74 -26.51
N ARG A 355 9.80 -23.46 -26.50
CA ARG A 355 9.64 -22.61 -27.68
C ARG A 355 10.57 -23.07 -28.80
N LYS A 356 10.04 -23.16 -30.01
CA LYS A 356 10.78 -23.71 -31.18
C LYS A 356 11.88 -22.75 -31.65
N THR A 357 11.67 -21.44 -31.52
CA THR A 357 12.59 -20.42 -32.04
C THR A 357 13.42 -19.79 -30.91
N LEU A 358 14.67 -19.42 -31.20
CA LEU A 358 15.55 -18.76 -30.26
C LEU A 358 14.97 -17.40 -29.84
N SER A 359 14.42 -16.63 -30.79
CA SER A 359 13.75 -15.35 -30.49
C SER A 359 12.56 -15.51 -29.55
N GLY A 360 11.73 -16.55 -29.73
CA GLY A 360 10.61 -16.83 -28.83
C GLY A 360 11.07 -17.22 -27.42
N LYS A 361 12.18 -17.96 -27.29
CA LYS A 361 12.81 -18.27 -25.98
C LYS A 361 13.29 -16.99 -25.30
N LEU A 362 14.03 -16.15 -26.00
CA LEU A 362 14.59 -14.91 -25.48
C LEU A 362 13.50 -13.91 -25.07
N ILE A 363 12.48 -13.71 -25.91
CA ILE A 363 11.36 -12.82 -25.58
C ILE A 363 10.66 -13.30 -24.30
N MET A 364 10.40 -14.61 -24.18
CA MET A 364 9.74 -15.17 -23.01
C MET A 364 10.56 -15.00 -21.74
N LEU A 365 11.88 -15.23 -21.80
CA LEU A 365 12.80 -15.06 -20.68
C LEU A 365 12.96 -13.59 -20.29
N VAL A 366 13.13 -12.69 -21.27
CA VAL A 366 13.34 -11.26 -21.01
C VAL A 366 12.07 -10.63 -20.43
N VAL A 367 10.90 -10.87 -21.03
CA VAL A 367 9.65 -10.29 -20.54
C VAL A 367 9.25 -10.94 -19.22
N GLY A 368 9.36 -12.26 -19.08
CA GLY A 368 9.08 -12.95 -17.82
C GLY A 368 10.04 -12.55 -16.71
N GLY A 369 11.35 -12.51 -16.98
CA GLY A 369 12.34 -12.04 -16.00
C GLY A 369 12.15 -10.55 -15.63
N GLY A 370 11.72 -9.73 -16.60
CA GLY A 370 11.41 -8.31 -16.39
C GLY A 370 10.22 -8.03 -15.48
N ILE A 371 9.35 -9.02 -15.23
CA ILE A 371 8.22 -8.88 -14.28
C ILE A 371 8.75 -8.59 -12.86
N ILE A 372 9.84 -9.22 -12.43
CA ILE A 372 10.36 -9.08 -11.06
C ILE A 372 10.73 -7.63 -10.73
N PRO A 373 11.60 -6.94 -11.49
CA PRO A 373 11.95 -5.55 -11.18
C PRO A 373 10.78 -4.57 -11.35
N CYS A 374 9.73 -4.91 -12.10
CA CYS A 374 8.55 -4.05 -12.26
C CYS A 374 7.79 -3.82 -10.93
N ALA A 375 7.87 -4.74 -9.98
CA ALA A 375 7.30 -4.57 -8.64
C ALA A 375 8.02 -3.48 -7.81
N TYR A 376 9.21 -3.06 -8.22
CA TYR A 376 10.08 -2.11 -7.52
C TYR A 376 10.41 -0.88 -8.37
N THR A 377 9.60 -0.58 -9.38
CA THR A 377 9.85 0.52 -10.33
C THR A 377 10.04 1.86 -9.62
N VAL A 378 9.26 2.16 -8.58
CA VAL A 378 9.38 3.41 -7.81
C VAL A 378 10.71 3.45 -7.05
N SER A 379 11.10 2.36 -6.38
CA SER A 379 12.40 2.27 -5.70
C SER A 379 13.56 2.44 -6.67
N ILE A 380 13.48 1.82 -7.84
CA ILE A 380 14.48 2.00 -8.92
C ILE A 380 14.49 3.45 -9.41
N ALA A 381 13.33 4.08 -9.60
CA ALA A 381 13.22 5.45 -10.08
C ALA A 381 13.73 6.48 -9.06
N LEU A 382 13.62 6.21 -7.77
CA LEU A 382 14.12 7.08 -6.70
C LEU A 382 15.59 6.83 -6.35
N GLY A 383 16.14 5.67 -6.70
CA GLY A 383 17.52 5.29 -6.37
C GLY A 383 17.66 4.79 -4.92
N ASP A 384 16.56 4.39 -4.28
CA ASP A 384 16.54 3.88 -2.91
C ASP A 384 15.41 2.87 -2.71
N VAL A 385 15.60 1.91 -1.80
CA VAL A 385 14.56 0.95 -1.43
C VAL A 385 13.69 1.55 -0.34
N LEU A 386 12.47 1.83 -0.71
CA LEU A 386 11.48 2.42 0.20
C LEU A 386 11.04 1.41 1.27
N HIS A 387 10.42 1.92 2.34
CA HIS A 387 9.89 1.08 3.42
C HIS A 387 8.79 0.12 2.92
N TRP A 388 8.53 -0.94 3.67
CA TRP A 388 7.67 -2.07 3.27
C TRP A 388 6.24 -1.70 2.89
N GLY A 389 5.65 -0.68 3.53
CA GLY A 389 4.31 -0.18 3.17
C GLY A 389 4.16 0.36 1.74
N THR A 390 5.27 0.48 0.99
CA THR A 390 5.26 0.90 -0.42
C THR A 390 5.26 -0.26 -1.41
N HIS A 391 5.31 -1.50 -0.92
CA HIS A 391 5.54 -2.70 -1.72
C HIS A 391 4.24 -3.47 -2.05
N SER A 392 3.09 -2.80 -2.16
CA SER A 392 1.80 -3.43 -2.52
C SER A 392 1.87 -4.31 -3.77
N ALA A 393 2.64 -3.90 -4.78
CA ALA A 393 2.82 -4.66 -6.00
C ALA A 393 3.45 -6.06 -5.80
N VAL A 394 4.17 -6.28 -4.70
CA VAL A 394 4.77 -7.59 -4.41
C VAL A 394 3.72 -8.64 -4.12
N LEU A 395 2.55 -8.26 -3.61
CA LEU A 395 1.39 -9.15 -3.46
C LEU A 395 1.04 -9.79 -4.80
N LEU A 396 0.91 -8.95 -5.83
CA LEU A 396 0.62 -9.39 -7.20
C LEU A 396 1.77 -10.21 -7.78
N LEU A 397 3.02 -9.78 -7.56
CA LEU A 397 4.20 -10.50 -8.06
C LEU A 397 4.23 -11.94 -7.55
N ILE A 398 4.13 -12.14 -6.24
CA ILE A 398 4.24 -13.48 -5.64
C ILE A 398 3.02 -14.34 -5.98
N GLY A 399 1.81 -13.76 -5.92
CA GLY A 399 0.60 -14.44 -6.37
C GLY A 399 0.72 -14.91 -7.83
N PHE A 400 1.20 -14.04 -8.72
CA PHE A 400 1.42 -14.37 -10.14
C PHE A 400 2.52 -15.44 -10.35
N CYS A 401 3.62 -15.37 -9.57
CA CYS A 401 4.67 -16.39 -9.63
C CYS A 401 4.13 -17.80 -9.39
N TRP A 402 3.28 -17.97 -8.39
CA TRP A 402 2.63 -19.25 -8.11
C TRP A 402 1.60 -19.61 -9.16
N PHE A 403 0.74 -18.68 -9.57
CA PHE A 403 -0.27 -18.89 -10.61
C PHE A 403 0.35 -19.39 -11.91
N PHE A 404 1.37 -18.68 -12.42
CA PHE A 404 2.08 -19.08 -13.63
C PHE A 404 2.73 -20.45 -13.49
N SER A 405 3.38 -20.71 -12.35
CA SER A 405 4.06 -21.97 -12.09
C SER A 405 3.09 -23.15 -12.09
N LEU A 406 1.95 -23.02 -11.44
CA LEU A 406 0.91 -24.05 -11.39
C LEU A 406 0.41 -24.41 -12.79
N ILE A 407 0.07 -23.42 -13.61
CA ILE A 407 -0.48 -23.66 -14.95
C ILE A 407 0.60 -24.18 -15.90
N SER A 408 1.80 -23.59 -15.88
CA SER A 408 2.89 -24.00 -16.78
C SER A 408 3.39 -25.41 -16.48
N LEU A 409 3.54 -25.78 -15.19
CA LEU A 409 3.98 -27.11 -14.80
C LEU A 409 2.89 -28.16 -15.02
N LYS A 410 1.61 -27.84 -14.86
CA LYS A 410 0.48 -28.70 -15.24
C LYS A 410 0.53 -29.11 -16.71
N GLN A 411 0.90 -28.18 -17.58
CA GLN A 411 1.04 -28.44 -19.03
C GLN A 411 2.35 -29.14 -19.38
N PHE A 412 3.43 -28.82 -18.63
CA PHE A 412 4.74 -29.38 -18.89
C PHE A 412 4.84 -30.84 -18.47
N LEU A 413 4.38 -31.12 -17.26
CA LEU A 413 4.54 -32.41 -16.62
C LEU A 413 3.23 -33.19 -16.79
N ARG A 414 3.14 -34.06 -17.79
CA ARG A 414 1.99 -34.95 -18.00
C ARG A 414 1.67 -35.86 -16.80
N ARG A 415 2.48 -35.82 -15.72
CA ARG A 415 2.32 -36.63 -14.50
C ARG A 415 1.51 -35.85 -13.46
N LYS A 416 0.30 -36.29 -13.17
CA LYS A 416 -0.58 -35.74 -12.13
C LYS A 416 0.11 -35.57 -10.76
N ILE A 417 1.02 -36.50 -10.41
CA ILE A 417 1.74 -36.50 -9.13
C ILE A 417 2.57 -35.21 -8.95
N VAL A 418 3.31 -34.76 -9.97
CA VAL A 418 4.14 -33.56 -9.85
C VAL A 418 3.28 -32.30 -9.69
N TYR A 419 2.17 -32.23 -10.42
CA TYR A 419 1.21 -31.16 -10.23
C TYR A 419 0.66 -31.15 -8.79
N CYS A 420 0.28 -32.31 -8.25
CA CYS A 420 -0.18 -32.41 -6.85
C CYS A 420 0.90 -31.96 -5.85
N ILE A 421 2.19 -32.26 -6.11
CA ILE A 421 3.29 -31.80 -5.26
C ILE A 421 3.38 -30.27 -5.28
N VAL A 422 3.31 -29.62 -6.45
CA VAL A 422 3.37 -28.15 -6.56
C VAL A 422 2.18 -27.50 -5.90
N VAL A 423 0.98 -28.06 -6.05
CA VAL A 423 -0.22 -27.60 -5.33
C VAL A 423 -0.03 -27.74 -3.81
N ALA A 424 0.48 -28.87 -3.34
CA ALA A 424 0.75 -29.08 -1.91
C ALA A 424 1.80 -28.08 -1.36
N MET A 425 2.85 -27.79 -2.13
CA MET A 425 3.82 -26.75 -1.79
C MET A 425 3.18 -25.37 -1.70
N ALA A 426 2.34 -24.99 -2.69
CA ALA A 426 1.63 -23.71 -2.69
C ALA A 426 0.68 -23.59 -1.49
N LEU A 427 -0.04 -24.66 -1.14
CA LEU A 427 -0.88 -24.73 0.06
C LEU A 427 -0.04 -24.57 1.33
N LEU A 428 1.09 -25.27 1.43
CA LEU A 428 1.99 -25.15 2.58
C LEU A 428 2.49 -23.71 2.73
N VAL A 429 2.91 -23.08 1.63
CA VAL A 429 3.33 -21.67 1.62
C VAL A 429 2.18 -20.77 2.09
N LEU A 430 0.98 -20.94 1.55
CA LEU A 430 -0.19 -20.17 1.96
C LEU A 430 -0.45 -20.30 3.47
N PHE A 431 -0.50 -21.53 4.01
CA PHE A 431 -0.71 -21.74 5.44
C PHE A 431 0.36 -21.10 6.31
N ARG A 432 1.63 -21.16 5.87
CA ARG A 432 2.74 -20.55 6.61
C ARG A 432 2.71 -19.02 6.55
N GLN A 433 2.35 -18.45 5.42
CA GLN A 433 2.18 -17.01 5.30
C GLN A 433 1.03 -16.50 6.19
N VAL A 434 -0.12 -17.19 6.17
CA VAL A 434 -1.25 -16.88 7.06
C VAL A 434 -0.86 -16.98 8.55
N ASP A 435 -0.08 -18.00 8.94
CA ASP A 435 0.44 -18.13 10.31
C ASP A 435 1.32 -16.93 10.70
N ILE A 436 2.21 -16.50 9.80
CA ILE A 436 3.09 -15.35 10.03
C ILE A 436 2.28 -14.05 10.12
N ASP A 437 1.33 -13.81 9.21
CA ASP A 437 0.46 -12.61 9.26
C ASP A 437 -0.27 -12.52 10.60
N ASN A 438 -0.87 -13.63 11.06
CA ASN A 438 -1.56 -13.67 12.34
C ASN A 438 -0.63 -13.42 13.54
N ARG A 439 0.63 -13.89 13.47
CA ARG A 439 1.63 -13.59 14.51
C ARG A 439 2.03 -12.13 14.53
N ILE A 440 2.18 -11.50 13.35
CA ILE A 440 2.47 -10.08 13.24
C ILE A 440 1.36 -9.25 13.88
N TYR A 441 0.10 -9.49 13.49
CA TYR A 441 -1.05 -8.77 14.03
C TYR A 441 -1.28 -9.03 15.52
N TYR A 442 -1.11 -10.28 15.97
CA TYR A 442 -1.17 -10.59 17.41
C TYR A 442 -0.06 -9.88 18.20
N GLY A 443 1.17 -9.89 17.67
CA GLY A 443 2.31 -9.19 18.28
C GLY A 443 2.10 -7.67 18.31
N GLY A 444 1.54 -7.10 17.24
CA GLY A 444 1.16 -5.69 17.16
C GLY A 444 0.13 -5.32 18.23
N HIS A 445 -0.93 -6.11 18.35
CA HIS A 445 -1.96 -5.90 19.39
C HIS A 445 -1.37 -5.98 20.81
N LEU A 446 -0.53 -6.96 21.08
CA LEU A 446 0.17 -7.07 22.38
C LEU A 446 1.01 -5.84 22.68
N VAL A 447 1.75 -5.30 21.70
CA VAL A 447 2.52 -4.06 21.88
C VAL A 447 1.59 -2.89 22.16
N SER A 448 0.46 -2.79 21.48
CA SER A 448 -0.53 -1.72 21.71
C SER A 448 -1.11 -1.76 23.13
N GLU A 449 -1.41 -2.95 23.66
CA GLU A 449 -1.85 -3.13 25.05
C GLU A 449 -0.76 -2.73 26.05
N LEU A 450 0.49 -3.15 25.83
CA LEU A 450 1.62 -2.82 26.68
C LEU A 450 1.97 -1.33 26.62
N ASP A 451 1.86 -0.69 25.44
CA ASP A 451 2.02 0.77 25.31
C ASP A 451 0.92 1.53 26.02
N MET A 452 -0.31 1.02 26.01
CA MET A 452 -1.45 1.61 26.73
C MET A 452 -1.23 1.56 28.24
N GLU A 453 -0.79 0.42 28.77
CA GLU A 453 -0.44 0.28 30.20
C GLU A 453 0.70 1.24 30.60
N LEU A 454 1.77 1.27 29.80
CA LEU A 454 2.90 2.19 30.02
C LEU A 454 2.44 3.65 29.96
N GLY A 455 1.60 4.02 28.98
CA GLY A 455 1.09 5.36 28.79
C GLY A 455 0.23 5.85 29.94
N TYR A 456 -0.72 5.03 30.42
CA TYR A 456 -1.54 5.38 31.58
C TYR A 456 -0.71 5.54 32.85
N ARG A 457 0.23 4.63 33.08
CA ARG A 457 1.12 4.71 34.23
C ARG A 457 1.99 5.96 34.18
N LEU A 458 2.65 6.21 33.05
CA LEU A 458 3.51 7.37 32.85
C LEU A 458 2.72 8.68 32.95
N GLY A 459 1.56 8.76 32.28
CA GLY A 459 0.70 9.96 32.33
C GLY A 459 0.23 10.30 33.74
N THR A 460 -0.19 9.30 34.53
CA THR A 460 -0.61 9.47 35.93
C THR A 460 0.55 9.90 36.81
N GLU A 461 1.75 9.31 36.67
CA GLU A 461 2.94 9.69 37.42
C GLU A 461 3.37 11.14 37.09
N ILE A 462 3.24 11.57 35.81
CA ILE A 462 3.51 12.98 35.43
C ILE A 462 2.52 13.92 36.11
N GLU A 463 1.20 13.65 36.06
CA GLU A 463 0.19 14.49 36.70
C GLU A 463 0.39 14.61 38.24
N GLN A 464 0.90 13.56 38.87
CA GLN A 464 1.20 13.57 40.31
C GLN A 464 2.50 14.33 40.66
N ALA A 465 3.46 14.37 39.73
CA ALA A 465 4.77 14.97 39.95
C ALA A 465 4.83 16.47 39.64
N VAL A 466 3.85 17.02 38.92
CA VAL A 466 3.84 18.42 38.48
C VAL A 466 2.71 19.22 39.13
N SER A 467 2.86 20.55 39.17
CA SER A 467 1.83 21.46 39.68
C SER A 467 0.65 21.59 38.68
N ASP A 468 -0.53 22.07 39.17
CA ASP A 468 -1.70 22.34 38.30
C ASP A 468 -1.36 23.35 37.18
N GLU A 469 -0.42 24.25 37.39
CA GLU A 469 0.08 25.16 36.35
C GLU A 469 1.10 24.46 35.45
N GLY A 470 1.86 23.52 35.99
CA GLY A 470 2.85 22.72 35.29
C GLY A 470 2.24 21.88 34.20
N ILE A 471 1.06 21.30 34.38
CA ILE A 471 0.33 20.49 33.37
C ILE A 471 0.10 21.27 32.06
N LYS A 472 0.04 22.59 32.11
CA LYS A 472 -0.12 23.46 30.92
C LYS A 472 1.17 23.68 30.14
N LYS A 473 2.32 23.27 30.68
CA LYS A 473 3.63 23.41 30.04
C LYS A 473 3.83 22.30 28.99
N PRO A 474 4.71 22.53 27.99
CA PRO A 474 5.08 21.50 27.05
C PRO A 474 5.73 20.28 27.71
N LEU A 475 5.38 19.08 27.28
CA LEU A 475 5.95 17.82 27.77
C LEU A 475 7.08 17.35 26.86
N VAL A 476 8.22 17.01 27.43
CA VAL A 476 9.37 16.41 26.76
C VAL A 476 9.67 15.04 27.38
N ILE A 477 9.57 13.99 26.58
CA ILE A 477 9.89 12.62 26.98
C ILE A 477 11.18 12.19 26.29
N ILE A 478 12.25 12.03 27.08
CA ILE A 478 13.59 11.68 26.63
C ILE A 478 13.80 10.17 26.72
N GLY A 479 14.49 9.61 25.72
CA GLY A 479 14.73 8.17 25.60
C GLY A 479 13.58 7.43 24.91
N LYS A 480 13.88 6.25 24.41
CA LYS A 480 12.97 5.33 23.70
C LYS A 480 12.68 4.12 24.57
N TYR A 481 11.52 3.52 24.41
CA TYR A 481 11.16 2.30 25.14
C TYR A 481 10.72 1.19 24.19
N ARG A 482 11.27 0.00 24.37
CA ARG A 482 10.94 -1.19 23.59
C ARG A 482 10.47 -2.30 24.51
N HIS A 483 9.36 -2.92 24.18
CA HIS A 483 8.88 -4.09 24.90
C HIS A 483 9.68 -5.34 24.50
N ASN A 484 10.20 -6.05 25.50
CA ASN A 484 10.95 -7.28 25.28
C ASN A 484 10.03 -8.49 25.45
N SER A 485 9.37 -8.90 24.37
CA SER A 485 8.56 -10.12 24.34
C SER A 485 8.98 -10.97 23.14
N PRO A 486 9.19 -12.30 23.32
CA PRO A 486 9.57 -13.19 22.23
C PRO A 486 8.43 -13.41 21.21
N VAL A 487 7.22 -12.94 21.52
CA VAL A 487 6.04 -13.07 20.66
C VAL A 487 5.96 -11.91 19.66
N ILE A 488 6.59 -10.78 19.97
CA ILE A 488 6.53 -9.57 19.14
C ILE A 488 7.39 -9.78 17.88
N ILE A 489 6.76 -9.61 16.73
CA ILE A 489 7.41 -9.55 15.42
C ILE A 489 7.20 -8.13 14.89
N GLU A 490 8.30 -7.36 14.79
CA GLU A 490 8.23 -6.03 14.16
C GLU A 490 8.15 -6.18 12.63
N CYS A 491 7.09 -5.63 12.02
CA CYS A 491 6.89 -5.63 10.58
C CYS A 491 6.32 -4.28 10.10
N GLY A 492 7.17 -3.44 9.55
CA GLY A 492 6.74 -2.09 9.17
C GLY A 492 6.40 -1.24 10.40
N MET A 493 5.14 -0.94 10.58
CA MET A 493 4.60 -0.25 11.76
C MET A 493 4.04 -1.22 12.81
N GLU A 494 3.71 -2.44 12.39
CA GLU A 494 3.18 -3.48 13.27
C GLU A 494 4.25 -4.00 14.26
N GLY A 495 3.84 -4.26 15.48
CA GLY A 495 4.72 -4.77 16.54
C GLY A 495 5.75 -3.75 17.07
N ARG A 496 5.67 -2.51 16.65
CA ARG A 496 6.60 -1.45 17.02
C ARG A 496 5.98 -0.50 18.05
N SER A 497 6.59 -0.41 19.23
CA SER A 497 6.12 0.50 20.29
C SER A 497 6.10 1.95 19.83
N LEU A 498 5.05 2.68 20.18
CA LEU A 498 4.93 4.13 19.97
C LEU A 498 5.97 4.91 20.79
N PHE A 499 6.42 4.36 21.91
CA PHE A 499 7.49 4.94 22.71
C PHE A 499 8.89 4.82 22.09
N LEU A 500 9.06 4.11 20.97
CA LEU A 500 10.27 4.14 20.14
C LEU A 500 10.36 5.39 19.24
N ARG A 501 9.27 6.15 19.11
CA ARG A 501 9.19 7.29 18.19
C ARG A 501 9.76 8.58 18.80
N LYS A 502 9.77 9.66 18.01
CA LYS A 502 10.17 10.99 18.47
C LYS A 502 9.29 11.49 19.62
N HIS A 503 9.78 12.43 20.41
CA HIS A 503 9.11 12.97 21.61
C HIS A 503 7.68 13.43 21.36
N ASN A 504 7.42 14.12 20.23
CA ASN A 504 6.10 14.63 19.89
C ASN A 504 5.06 13.51 19.69
N TYR A 505 5.44 12.38 19.11
CA TYR A 505 4.54 11.22 18.95
C TYR A 505 4.15 10.61 20.29
N LYS A 506 5.08 10.54 21.24
CA LYS A 506 4.80 10.07 22.60
C LYS A 506 3.79 10.96 23.31
N THR A 507 3.92 12.29 23.16
CA THR A 507 2.96 13.24 23.72
C THR A 507 1.60 13.14 23.06
N TRP A 508 1.52 12.98 21.73
CA TRP A 508 0.25 12.72 21.04
C TRP A 508 -0.41 11.43 21.51
N TYR A 509 0.40 10.39 21.78
CA TYR A 509 -0.13 9.15 22.31
C TYR A 509 -0.73 9.31 23.71
N LEU A 510 -0.05 10.04 24.61
CA LEU A 510 -0.61 10.39 25.92
C LEU A 510 -1.90 11.21 25.79
N ASN A 511 -1.96 12.14 24.83
CA ASN A 511 -3.19 12.88 24.53
C ASN A 511 -4.31 11.96 24.02
N TYR A 512 -3.99 10.96 23.20
CA TYR A 512 -4.94 9.93 22.79
C TYR A 512 -5.51 9.16 23.99
N LEU A 513 -4.68 8.90 25.00
CA LEU A 513 -5.10 8.24 26.24
C LEU A 513 -5.88 9.19 27.19
N GLY A 514 -6.01 10.48 26.86
CA GLY A 514 -6.80 11.45 27.62
C GLY A 514 -6.00 12.42 28.49
N PHE A 515 -4.66 12.35 28.48
CA PHE A 515 -3.80 13.29 29.24
C PHE A 515 -3.59 14.59 28.45
N PRO A 516 -3.86 15.80 29.04
CA PRO A 516 -3.91 17.05 28.30
C PRO A 516 -2.54 17.75 28.19
N PHE A 517 -1.48 17.01 27.84
CA PHE A 517 -0.14 17.58 27.71
C PHE A 517 0.07 18.33 26.41
N LYS A 518 0.76 19.47 26.47
CA LYS A 518 1.18 20.21 25.28
C LYS A 518 2.40 19.54 24.63
N VAL A 519 2.42 19.54 23.31
CA VAL A 519 3.58 19.07 22.54
C VAL A 519 4.68 20.14 22.60
N ALA A 520 5.91 19.75 22.91
CA ALA A 520 7.07 20.62 22.86
C ALA A 520 7.53 20.85 21.42
N ASP A 521 7.96 22.08 21.12
CA ASP A 521 8.68 22.36 19.89
C ASP A 521 10.13 21.83 19.94
N GLU A 522 10.81 21.82 18.80
CA GLU A 522 12.17 21.29 18.69
C GLU A 522 13.17 22.07 19.55
N THR A 523 13.00 23.38 19.67
CA THR A 523 13.89 24.25 20.48
C THR A 523 13.76 23.93 21.97
N THR A 524 12.52 23.73 22.44
CA THR A 524 12.24 23.32 23.83
C THR A 524 12.77 21.91 24.08
N TYR A 525 12.61 20.99 23.10
CA TYR A 525 13.15 19.64 23.21
C TYR A 525 14.67 19.62 23.35
N GLU A 526 15.41 20.34 22.49
CA GLU A 526 16.87 20.39 22.55
C GLU A 526 17.40 20.87 23.91
N LYS A 527 16.80 21.94 24.45
CA LYS A 527 17.16 22.45 25.80
C LYS A 527 16.84 21.44 26.89
N ALA A 528 15.65 20.85 26.85
CA ALA A 528 15.20 19.87 27.82
C ALA A 528 16.01 18.58 27.78
N PHE A 529 16.49 18.19 26.60
CA PHE A 529 17.29 16.97 26.39
C PHE A 529 18.59 17.02 27.20
N GLU A 530 19.30 18.16 27.18
CA GLU A 530 20.56 18.33 27.93
C GLU A 530 20.37 18.25 29.46
N ILE A 531 19.23 18.71 29.95
CA ILE A 531 18.88 18.60 31.38
C ILE A 531 18.44 17.17 31.70
N GLY A 532 17.56 16.62 30.87
CA GLY A 532 16.87 15.39 31.18
C GLY A 532 17.72 14.14 31.08
N LYS A 533 18.78 14.13 30.27
CA LYS A 533 19.71 12.98 30.18
C LYS A 533 20.51 12.75 31.49
N GLU A 534 20.60 13.76 32.35
CA GLU A 534 21.29 13.68 33.65
C GLU A 534 20.34 13.23 34.78
N LEU A 535 19.02 13.18 34.53
CA LEU A 535 18.04 12.73 35.51
C LEU A 535 18.10 11.19 35.68
N PRO A 536 17.63 10.68 36.83
CA PRO A 536 17.40 9.26 36.99
C PRO A 536 16.46 8.73 35.89
N VAL A 537 16.69 7.49 35.47
CA VAL A 537 15.83 6.81 34.47
C VAL A 537 14.56 6.32 35.16
N TRP A 538 13.42 6.54 34.51
CA TRP A 538 12.12 6.00 34.93
C TRP A 538 12.18 4.46 35.18
N PRO A 539 11.56 3.92 36.23
CA PRO A 539 10.63 4.57 37.18
C PRO A 539 11.27 5.05 38.49
N LYS A 540 12.51 5.50 38.48
CA LYS A 540 13.19 5.98 39.71
C LYS A 540 12.70 7.38 40.07
N ASP A 541 12.65 7.67 41.39
CA ASP A 541 12.33 8.99 41.88
C ASP A 541 13.24 10.08 41.28
N GLY A 542 12.65 11.19 40.90
CA GLY A 542 13.34 12.30 40.24
C GLY A 542 13.52 12.18 38.75
N CYS A 543 12.97 11.13 38.12
CA CYS A 543 12.96 10.97 36.65
C CYS A 543 12.00 11.93 35.95
N ILE A 544 11.07 12.55 36.68
CA ILE A 544 10.10 13.53 36.20
C ILE A 544 10.38 14.83 36.97
N ILE A 545 10.60 15.92 36.25
CA ILE A 545 10.79 17.24 36.82
C ILE A 545 9.97 18.29 36.08
N GLU A 546 9.50 19.29 36.83
CA GLU A 546 8.93 20.50 36.26
C GLU A 546 10.00 21.61 36.26
N THR A 547 10.19 22.25 35.12
CA THR A 547 11.03 23.42 34.92
C THR A 547 10.15 24.65 34.68
N ASP A 548 10.76 25.85 34.57
CA ASP A 548 10.01 27.06 34.23
C ASP A 548 9.34 26.94 32.82
N ASP A 549 9.99 26.27 31.88
CA ASP A 549 9.57 26.22 30.46
C ASP A 549 8.81 24.95 30.08
N CYS A 550 9.09 23.81 30.73
CA CYS A 550 8.56 22.50 30.30
C CYS A 550 8.56 21.45 31.41
N ILE A 551 7.85 20.34 31.17
CA ILE A 551 7.93 19.11 31.95
C ILE A 551 8.95 18.19 31.25
N ILE A 552 9.89 17.62 31.99
CA ILE A 552 10.91 16.72 31.48
C ILE A 552 10.74 15.35 32.12
N VAL A 553 10.70 14.32 31.30
CA VAL A 553 10.65 12.90 31.69
C VAL A 553 11.81 12.15 31.07
N HIS A 554 12.64 11.51 31.89
CA HIS A 554 13.70 10.62 31.44
C HIS A 554 13.21 9.17 31.43
N LEU A 555 12.65 8.74 30.31
CA LEU A 555 12.02 7.43 30.16
C LEU A 555 13.07 6.30 30.11
N SER A 556 14.17 6.48 29.39
CA SER A 556 15.23 5.47 29.24
C SER A 556 16.52 6.07 28.69
N ASN A 557 17.62 5.29 28.76
CA ASN A 557 18.92 5.62 28.15
C ASN A 557 19.03 5.18 26.67
N LEU A 558 17.96 4.70 26.04
CA LEU A 558 17.91 4.39 24.63
C LEU A 558 17.47 5.66 23.88
N TYR A 559 18.37 6.33 23.17
CA TYR A 559 18.13 7.59 22.48
C TYR A 559 17.88 7.43 20.98
#